data_20d1d3c828a6d24ca8b8a8539af41636
#
_entry.id   20d1d3c828a6d24ca8b8a8539af41636
#
_cell.length_a   1.000
_cell.length_b   1.000
_cell.length_c   1.000
_cell.angle_alpha   90.00
_cell.angle_beta   90.00
_cell.angle_gamma   90.00
#
_symmetry.space_group_name_H-M   'P 1'
#
loop_
_entity.id
_entity.type
_entity.pdbx_description
1 polymer ?
#
loop_
_entity_poly.entity_id
_entity_poly.type
_entity_poly.pdbx_seq_one_letter_code
_entity_poly.pdbx_strand_id
1 'polypeptide(L)'
;MQFSDDLLVEKNGPIYTITFNRPEKHNCLSVSMQKELHEAVRAARFDEDARVLIFRGAGNTFCAGDDIVEFPQLASRKLSYDSATALPEPADNPSTNGFLVTSMFQETAAMIENLIDVVTIAAVDGVCMGGGLEITLCCDFVLATPTSRWGMPEIDYGLTPGWGGCTRMQKVVGRRRAREINLLAYEFTGRQAEEWGFVNRLVEPGDLEPETAELADLILSKSRFALRRSKYVLRYAGDVPIGTAAAFELPIDPGAGPRDVDGFAAFTNKAGSLMDLRKRSSALWADQRI
;
A
#
# COMPACT_ATOMS: atom_id res chain seq x y z
N MET A 1 -17.80 2.24 12.61
CA MET A 1 -18.11 1.33 11.50
C MET A 1 -17.72 -0.06 11.98
N GLN A 2 -18.52 -1.07 11.73
CA GLN A 2 -18.21 -2.44 12.13
C GLN A 2 -17.74 -3.17 10.88
N PHE A 3 -16.54 -3.71 10.92
CA PHE A 3 -15.96 -4.54 9.85
C PHE A 3 -16.28 -6.01 10.14
N SER A 4 -16.22 -6.86 9.11
CA SER A 4 -16.39 -8.31 9.27
C SER A 4 -15.17 -8.95 9.94
N ASP A 5 -15.30 -10.21 10.31
CA ASP A 5 -14.16 -10.99 10.83
C ASP A 5 -13.12 -11.30 9.73
N ASP A 6 -13.47 -11.13 8.46
CA ASP A 6 -12.59 -11.36 7.32
C ASP A 6 -11.56 -10.21 7.12
N LEU A 7 -11.88 -8.99 7.59
CA LEU A 7 -11.00 -7.83 7.54
C LEU A 7 -10.91 -7.15 8.91
N LEU A 8 -9.85 -7.41 9.63
CA LEU A 8 -9.64 -6.80 10.94
C LEU A 8 -9.04 -5.40 10.77
N VAL A 9 -9.65 -4.41 11.41
CA VAL A 9 -9.17 -3.02 11.40
C VAL A 9 -8.96 -2.57 12.83
N GLU A 10 -7.72 -2.33 13.18
CA GLU A 10 -7.31 -1.92 14.51
C GLU A 10 -6.70 -0.51 14.45
N LYS A 11 -7.01 0.31 15.47
CA LYS A 11 -6.38 1.61 15.67
C LYS A 11 -5.68 1.64 17.01
N ASN A 12 -4.37 1.85 17.00
CA ASN A 12 -3.56 2.05 18.20
C ASN A 12 -2.88 3.43 18.13
N GLY A 13 -3.45 4.40 18.80
CA GLY A 13 -2.99 5.78 18.70
C GLY A 13 -2.99 6.28 17.24
N PRO A 14 -1.86 6.73 16.70
CA PRO A 14 -1.75 7.22 15.32
C PRO A 14 -1.55 6.12 14.26
N ILE A 15 -1.55 4.84 14.65
CA ILE A 15 -1.31 3.70 13.78
C ILE A 15 -2.62 2.97 13.51
N TYR A 16 -2.95 2.80 12.23
CA TYR A 16 -3.97 1.87 11.76
C TYR A 16 -3.31 0.59 11.27
N THR A 17 -3.89 -0.56 11.60
CA THR A 17 -3.49 -1.86 11.06
C THR A 17 -4.70 -2.52 10.42
N ILE A 18 -4.58 -2.86 9.14
CA ILE A 18 -5.54 -3.64 8.39
C ILE A 18 -4.97 -5.04 8.20
N THR A 19 -5.66 -6.04 8.74
CA THR A 19 -5.26 -7.45 8.61
C THR A 19 -6.28 -8.19 7.73
N PHE A 20 -5.81 -8.73 6.60
CA PHE A 20 -6.58 -9.67 5.78
C PHE A 20 -6.70 -10.97 6.57
N ASN A 21 -7.92 -11.41 6.90
CA ASN A 21 -8.15 -12.49 7.86
C ASN A 21 -9.02 -13.61 7.32
N ARG A 22 -8.60 -14.18 6.19
CA ARG A 22 -9.15 -15.42 5.59
C ARG A 22 -8.01 -16.40 5.29
N PRO A 23 -7.19 -16.79 6.29
CA PRO A 23 -5.97 -17.60 6.07
C PRO A 23 -6.25 -18.92 5.37
N GLU A 24 -7.42 -19.55 5.59
CA GLU A 24 -7.86 -20.79 4.94
C GLU A 24 -8.09 -20.63 3.43
N LYS A 25 -8.21 -19.39 2.94
CA LYS A 25 -8.29 -19.00 1.52
C LYS A 25 -7.12 -18.14 1.08
N HIS A 26 -5.98 -18.24 1.75
CA HIS A 26 -4.80 -17.41 1.50
C HIS A 26 -5.11 -15.91 1.48
N ASN A 27 -6.05 -15.46 2.33
CA ASN A 27 -6.46 -14.06 2.46
C ASN A 27 -6.95 -13.43 1.14
N CYS A 28 -7.55 -14.23 0.23
CA CYS A 28 -8.11 -13.67 -0.98
C CYS A 28 -9.27 -12.72 -0.66
N LEU A 29 -9.34 -11.65 -1.46
CA LEU A 29 -10.28 -10.55 -1.28
C LEU A 29 -11.65 -10.89 -1.85
N SER A 30 -12.62 -11.15 -0.99
CA SER A 30 -14.02 -11.19 -1.38
C SER A 30 -14.50 -9.78 -1.74
N VAL A 31 -15.62 -9.69 -2.46
CA VAL A 31 -16.23 -8.38 -2.80
C VAL A 31 -16.59 -7.60 -1.54
N SER A 32 -17.03 -8.29 -0.47
CA SER A 32 -17.28 -7.65 0.82
C SER A 32 -16.02 -7.05 1.40
N MET A 33 -14.94 -7.84 1.48
CA MET A 33 -13.64 -7.36 1.97
C MET A 33 -13.11 -6.16 1.19
N GLN A 34 -13.29 -6.14 -0.13
CA GLN A 34 -12.84 -5.02 -0.95
C GLN A 34 -13.58 -3.73 -0.62
N LYS A 35 -14.90 -3.80 -0.38
CA LYS A 35 -15.69 -2.64 0.10
C LYS A 35 -15.25 -2.20 1.49
N GLU A 36 -15.03 -3.15 2.38
CA GLU A 36 -14.55 -2.89 3.73
C GLU A 36 -13.14 -2.29 3.72
N LEU A 37 -12.25 -2.79 2.86
CA LEU A 37 -10.91 -2.24 2.65
C LEU A 37 -10.99 -0.78 2.18
N HIS A 38 -11.85 -0.48 1.20
CA HIS A 38 -12.09 0.88 0.74
C HIS A 38 -12.49 1.81 1.90
N GLU A 39 -13.45 1.39 2.71
CA GLU A 39 -13.93 2.17 3.86
C GLU A 39 -12.88 2.26 4.98
N ALA A 40 -12.08 1.23 5.22
CA ALA A 40 -10.99 1.25 6.19
C ALA A 40 -9.90 2.26 5.80
N VAL A 41 -9.48 2.25 4.53
CA VAL A 41 -8.52 3.22 4.00
C VAL A 41 -9.09 4.65 4.05
N ARG A 42 -10.39 4.79 3.73
CA ARG A 42 -11.08 6.07 3.83
C ARG A 42 -11.15 6.58 5.27
N ALA A 43 -11.40 5.70 6.25
CA ALA A 43 -11.40 6.07 7.66
C ALA A 43 -10.01 6.59 8.09
N ALA A 44 -8.94 5.89 7.73
CA ALA A 44 -7.57 6.35 8.00
C ALA A 44 -7.24 7.69 7.32
N ARG A 45 -7.75 7.92 6.11
CA ARG A 45 -7.54 9.17 5.37
C ARG A 45 -8.13 10.40 6.06
N PHE A 46 -9.32 10.26 6.66
CA PHE A 46 -10.04 11.37 7.29
C PHE A 46 -9.84 11.47 8.80
N ASP A 47 -9.04 10.58 9.37
CA ASP A 47 -8.66 10.65 10.77
C ASP A 47 -7.45 11.61 10.94
N GLU A 48 -7.68 12.72 11.63
CA GLU A 48 -6.65 13.74 11.85
C GLU A 48 -5.45 13.24 12.66
N ASP A 49 -5.62 12.18 13.47
CA ASP A 49 -4.55 11.59 14.26
C ASP A 49 -3.76 10.53 13.49
N ALA A 50 -4.30 9.99 12.40
CA ALA A 50 -3.63 8.93 11.64
C ALA A 50 -2.30 9.40 11.05
N ARG A 51 -1.25 8.58 11.24
CA ARG A 51 0.10 8.83 10.76
C ARG A 51 0.69 7.65 9.99
N VAL A 52 0.30 6.43 10.35
CA VAL A 52 0.79 5.20 9.75
C VAL A 52 -0.39 4.26 9.47
N LEU A 53 -0.38 3.63 8.32
CA LEU A 53 -1.32 2.57 7.95
C LEU A 53 -0.53 1.33 7.54
N ILE A 54 -0.73 0.23 8.28
CA ILE A 54 -0.06 -1.05 8.06
C ILE A 54 -1.05 -2.02 7.42
N PHE A 55 -0.62 -2.68 6.35
CA PHE A 55 -1.32 -3.82 5.73
C PHE A 55 -0.55 -5.10 6.07
N ARG A 56 -1.25 -6.12 6.57
CA ARG A 56 -0.71 -7.45 6.85
C ARG A 56 -1.74 -8.54 6.58
N GLY A 57 -1.30 -9.79 6.51
CA GLY A 57 -2.18 -10.95 6.43
C GLY A 57 -2.09 -11.83 7.68
N ALA A 58 -3.17 -12.49 8.03
CA ALA A 58 -3.20 -13.52 9.06
C ALA A 58 -2.68 -14.86 8.52
N GLY A 59 -2.14 -15.73 9.39
CA GLY A 59 -1.82 -17.12 9.07
C GLY A 59 -0.64 -17.30 8.11
N ASN A 60 0.41 -16.50 8.24
CA ASN A 60 1.64 -16.58 7.43
C ASN A 60 1.36 -16.52 5.91
N THR A 61 0.43 -15.69 5.52
CA THR A 61 0.11 -15.38 4.12
C THR A 61 -0.38 -13.95 4.04
N PHE A 62 0.10 -13.19 3.06
CA PHE A 62 -0.32 -11.79 2.93
C PHE A 62 -1.69 -11.71 2.26
N CYS A 63 -1.76 -11.95 0.96
CA CYS A 63 -3.00 -11.90 0.19
C CYS A 63 -2.81 -12.54 -1.19
N ALA A 64 -3.68 -13.49 -1.55
CA ALA A 64 -3.62 -14.19 -2.85
C ALA A 64 -4.32 -13.42 -3.99
N GLY A 65 -4.79 -12.19 -3.74
CA GLY A 65 -5.54 -11.41 -4.72
C GLY A 65 -7.05 -11.58 -4.60
N ASP A 66 -7.76 -11.30 -5.67
CA ASP A 66 -9.23 -11.34 -5.67
C ASP A 66 -9.75 -12.78 -5.57
N ASP A 67 -10.91 -12.98 -4.90
CA ASP A 67 -11.57 -14.29 -4.80
C ASP A 67 -12.16 -14.67 -6.17
N ILE A 68 -11.40 -15.44 -6.96
CA ILE A 68 -11.76 -15.86 -8.31
C ILE A 68 -13.05 -16.71 -8.38
N VAL A 69 -13.49 -17.29 -7.27
CA VAL A 69 -14.75 -18.04 -7.20
C VAL A 69 -15.95 -17.11 -7.21
N GLU A 70 -15.79 -15.89 -6.69
CA GLU A 70 -16.86 -14.87 -6.70
C GLU A 70 -16.93 -14.12 -8.04
N PHE A 71 -15.86 -14.04 -8.81
CA PHE A 71 -15.79 -13.28 -10.07
C PHE A 71 -16.84 -13.68 -11.12
N PRO A 72 -17.07 -14.96 -11.44
CA PRO A 72 -18.11 -15.36 -12.40
C PRO A 72 -19.52 -14.99 -11.91
N GLN A 73 -19.74 -14.99 -10.59
CA GLN A 73 -21.01 -14.61 -9.98
C GLN A 73 -21.26 -13.09 -10.08
N LEU A 74 -20.20 -12.29 -10.08
CA LEU A 74 -20.27 -10.84 -10.24
C LEU A 74 -20.64 -10.46 -11.69
N ALA A 75 -20.08 -11.15 -12.67
CA ALA A 75 -20.42 -10.95 -14.08
C ALA A 75 -21.92 -11.23 -14.38
N SER A 76 -22.58 -12.04 -13.54
CA SER A 76 -23.97 -12.45 -13.71
C SER A 76 -24.97 -11.68 -12.82
N ARG A 77 -24.50 -10.88 -11.82
CA ARG A 77 -25.37 -10.14 -10.89
C ARG A 77 -25.47 -8.67 -11.27
N LYS A 78 -26.70 -8.11 -11.15
CA LYS A 78 -26.88 -6.65 -11.03
C LYS A 78 -26.19 -6.17 -9.75
N LEU A 79 -25.07 -5.47 -9.90
CA LEU A 79 -24.46 -4.75 -8.80
C LEU A 79 -25.20 -3.42 -8.65
N SER A 80 -26.06 -3.30 -7.64
CA SER A 80 -26.55 -1.99 -7.21
C SER A 80 -25.42 -1.29 -6.46
N TYR A 81 -24.85 -0.27 -7.07
CA TYR A 81 -24.01 0.67 -6.37
C TYR A 81 -24.90 1.57 -5.53
N ASP A 82 -24.68 1.63 -4.23
CA ASP A 82 -25.43 2.51 -3.35
C ASP A 82 -25.16 3.97 -3.72
N SER A 83 -26.19 4.76 -3.80
CA SER A 83 -26.33 6.05 -4.49
C SER A 83 -25.44 7.21 -4.01
N ALA A 84 -24.47 6.96 -3.12
CA ALA A 84 -23.57 8.02 -2.65
C ALA A 84 -22.54 8.47 -3.70
N THR A 85 -22.31 7.71 -4.77
CA THR A 85 -21.32 7.98 -5.80
C THR A 85 -21.87 8.23 -7.19
N ALA A 86 -23.17 8.46 -7.35
CA ALA A 86 -23.85 8.93 -8.58
C ALA A 86 -23.31 8.35 -9.92
N LEU A 87 -22.92 7.08 -9.94
CA LEU A 87 -22.69 6.38 -11.19
C LEU A 87 -24.03 5.90 -11.75
N PRO A 88 -24.25 5.97 -13.07
CA PRO A 88 -25.49 5.52 -13.68
C PRO A 88 -25.76 4.06 -13.32
N GLU A 89 -27.05 3.72 -13.08
CA GLU A 89 -27.48 2.35 -12.84
C GLU A 89 -26.86 1.42 -13.89
N PRO A 90 -26.24 0.29 -13.48
CA PRO A 90 -25.66 -0.64 -14.42
C PRO A 90 -26.76 -1.14 -15.36
N ALA A 91 -26.57 -0.97 -16.64
CA ALA A 91 -27.38 -1.67 -17.63
C ALA A 91 -27.24 -3.19 -17.39
N ASP A 92 -28.22 -3.99 -17.83
CA ASP A 92 -28.23 -5.46 -17.74
C ASP A 92 -27.09 -6.11 -18.56
N ASN A 93 -25.91 -5.49 -18.53
CA ASN A 93 -24.73 -5.88 -19.32
C ASN A 93 -23.60 -6.33 -18.37
N PRO A 94 -23.18 -7.60 -18.45
CA PRO A 94 -22.09 -8.13 -17.63
C PRO A 94 -20.78 -7.34 -17.74
N SER A 95 -20.47 -6.75 -18.91
CA SER A 95 -19.28 -5.93 -19.09
C SER A 95 -19.33 -4.61 -18.30
N THR A 96 -20.51 -4.04 -18.11
CA THR A 96 -20.70 -2.84 -17.28
C THR A 96 -20.46 -3.16 -15.78
N ASN A 97 -20.93 -4.32 -15.32
CA ASN A 97 -20.71 -4.76 -13.95
C ASN A 97 -19.20 -4.99 -13.66
N GLY A 98 -18.50 -5.63 -14.59
CA GLY A 98 -17.04 -5.79 -14.50
C GLY A 98 -16.31 -4.45 -14.45
N PHE A 99 -16.73 -3.47 -15.24
CA PHE A 99 -16.16 -2.13 -15.22
C PHE A 99 -16.37 -1.42 -13.87
N LEU A 100 -17.56 -1.51 -13.27
CA LEU A 100 -17.85 -0.88 -11.98
C LEU A 100 -17.02 -1.49 -10.84
N VAL A 101 -16.87 -2.81 -10.81
CA VAL A 101 -16.02 -3.49 -9.84
C VAL A 101 -14.57 -3.06 -9.98
N THR A 102 -14.05 -3.07 -11.21
CA THR A 102 -12.67 -2.63 -11.49
C THR A 102 -12.47 -1.15 -11.14
N SER A 103 -13.47 -0.29 -11.34
CA SER A 103 -13.40 1.13 -10.94
C SER A 103 -13.21 1.28 -9.43
N MET A 104 -13.93 0.52 -8.61
CA MET A 104 -13.77 0.54 -7.16
C MET A 104 -12.36 0.10 -6.74
N PHE A 105 -11.78 -0.90 -7.41
CA PHE A 105 -10.40 -1.33 -7.17
C PHE A 105 -9.41 -0.20 -7.46
N GLN A 106 -9.56 0.45 -8.62
CA GLN A 106 -8.72 1.59 -9.00
C GLN A 106 -8.85 2.76 -8.02
N GLU A 107 -10.06 3.05 -7.55
CA GLU A 107 -10.30 4.10 -6.54
C GLU A 107 -9.61 3.78 -5.22
N THR A 108 -9.71 2.53 -4.74
CA THR A 108 -9.06 2.10 -3.49
C THR A 108 -7.54 2.16 -3.63
N ALA A 109 -6.99 1.63 -4.72
CA ALA A 109 -5.55 1.68 -5.01
C ALA A 109 -5.05 3.14 -5.08
N ALA A 110 -5.77 3.99 -5.80
CA ALA A 110 -5.45 5.41 -5.90
C ALA A 110 -5.56 6.11 -4.53
N MET A 111 -6.52 5.72 -3.69
CA MET A 111 -6.66 6.29 -2.35
C MET A 111 -5.48 5.90 -1.45
N ILE A 112 -5.04 4.63 -1.45
CA ILE A 112 -3.85 4.17 -0.71
C ILE A 112 -2.62 4.98 -1.16
N GLU A 113 -2.36 5.05 -2.46
CA GLU A 113 -1.22 5.74 -3.04
C GLU A 113 -1.22 7.26 -2.75
N ASN A 114 -2.41 7.86 -2.61
CA ASN A 114 -2.59 9.29 -2.36
C ASN A 114 -2.87 9.65 -0.88
N LEU A 115 -2.59 8.76 0.06
CA LEU A 115 -2.60 9.06 1.50
C LEU A 115 -1.42 9.94 1.88
N ILE A 116 -1.49 11.24 1.57
CA ILE A 116 -0.36 12.17 1.76
C ILE A 116 -0.01 12.39 3.23
N ASP A 117 -1.00 12.36 4.12
CA ASP A 117 -0.82 12.58 5.56
C ASP A 117 -0.47 11.30 6.34
N VAL A 118 -0.64 10.14 5.73
CA VAL A 118 -0.45 8.82 6.33
C VAL A 118 0.59 8.04 5.54
N VAL A 119 1.61 7.53 6.21
CA VAL A 119 2.62 6.67 5.58
C VAL A 119 2.13 5.23 5.60
N THR A 120 2.22 4.54 4.47
CA THR A 120 1.71 3.19 4.30
C THR A 120 2.83 2.15 4.32
N ILE A 121 2.62 1.05 5.03
CA ILE A 121 3.57 -0.07 5.14
C ILE A 121 2.83 -1.37 4.77
N ALA A 122 3.40 -2.18 3.90
CA ALA A 122 2.99 -3.55 3.70
C ALA A 122 3.98 -4.51 4.39
N ALA A 123 3.47 -5.36 5.27
CA ALA A 123 4.23 -6.41 5.96
C ALA A 123 3.85 -7.76 5.34
N VAL A 124 4.73 -8.29 4.49
CA VAL A 124 4.43 -9.40 3.58
C VAL A 124 5.10 -10.69 4.04
N ASP A 125 4.29 -11.68 4.41
CA ASP A 125 4.74 -13.05 4.60
C ASP A 125 3.95 -13.99 3.69
N GLY A 126 4.56 -15.11 3.28
CA GLY A 126 3.93 -16.13 2.46
C GLY A 126 3.44 -15.62 1.10
N VAL A 127 2.17 -15.85 0.76
CA VAL A 127 1.62 -15.55 -0.56
C VAL A 127 1.26 -14.07 -0.71
N CYS A 128 1.74 -13.45 -1.79
CA CYS A 128 1.45 -12.08 -2.21
C CYS A 128 1.23 -12.05 -3.73
N MET A 129 0.00 -12.30 -4.17
CA MET A 129 -0.35 -12.49 -5.60
C MET A 129 -1.44 -11.53 -6.04
N GLY A 130 -1.47 -11.22 -7.33
CA GLY A 130 -2.54 -10.43 -7.96
C GLY A 130 -2.84 -9.14 -7.22
N GLY A 131 -4.10 -8.93 -6.82
CA GLY A 131 -4.53 -7.77 -6.05
C GLY A 131 -3.74 -7.55 -4.76
N GLY A 132 -3.25 -8.62 -4.11
CA GLY A 132 -2.37 -8.51 -2.95
C GLY A 132 -1.04 -7.84 -3.29
N LEU A 133 -0.40 -8.25 -4.39
CA LEU A 133 0.81 -7.59 -4.90
C LEU A 133 0.50 -6.14 -5.32
N GLU A 134 -0.63 -5.91 -5.97
CA GLU A 134 -1.03 -4.57 -6.41
C GLU A 134 -1.20 -3.59 -5.25
N ILE A 135 -1.72 -4.04 -4.09
CA ILE A 135 -1.78 -3.24 -2.86
C ILE A 135 -0.37 -2.84 -2.41
N THR A 136 0.61 -3.75 -2.47
CA THR A 136 2.00 -3.42 -2.09
C THR A 136 2.61 -2.35 -2.98
N LEU A 137 2.25 -2.33 -4.28
CA LEU A 137 2.69 -1.30 -5.23
C LEU A 137 2.14 0.10 -4.92
N CYS A 138 1.09 0.19 -4.11
CA CYS A 138 0.51 1.45 -3.66
C CYS A 138 1.09 1.93 -2.31
N CYS A 139 1.84 1.08 -1.60
CA CYS A 139 2.43 1.39 -0.30
C CYS A 139 3.75 2.17 -0.44
N ASP A 140 4.07 2.96 0.60
CA ASP A 140 5.34 3.70 0.66
C ASP A 140 6.50 2.79 1.01
N PHE A 141 6.26 1.79 1.88
CA PHE A 141 7.25 0.83 2.34
C PHE A 141 6.70 -0.58 2.28
N VAL A 142 7.58 -1.51 1.94
CA VAL A 142 7.29 -2.94 1.92
C VAL A 142 8.40 -3.68 2.66
N LEU A 143 8.03 -4.39 3.72
CA LEU A 143 8.86 -5.37 4.38
C LEU A 143 8.37 -6.76 3.98
N ALA A 144 9.27 -7.69 3.74
CA ALA A 144 8.87 -9.03 3.32
C ALA A 144 9.76 -10.12 3.89
N THR A 145 9.22 -11.33 4.03
CA THR A 145 10.05 -12.50 4.33
C THR A 145 10.80 -12.95 3.07
N PRO A 146 12.02 -13.50 3.22
CA PRO A 146 12.82 -13.96 2.07
C PRO A 146 12.14 -15.05 1.25
N THR A 147 11.26 -15.84 1.89
CA THR A 147 10.56 -16.98 1.32
C THR A 147 9.15 -16.66 0.84
N SER A 148 8.69 -15.42 0.99
CA SER A 148 7.40 -14.98 0.45
C SER A 148 7.35 -15.19 -1.08
N ARG A 149 6.15 -15.47 -1.59
CA ARG A 149 5.92 -15.80 -3.00
C ARG A 149 5.07 -14.73 -3.65
N TRP A 150 5.55 -14.22 -4.76
CA TRP A 150 5.00 -13.07 -5.46
C TRP A 150 4.67 -13.41 -6.91
N GLY A 151 3.63 -12.78 -7.47
CA GLY A 151 3.28 -12.95 -8.88
C GLY A 151 2.00 -12.23 -9.28
N MET A 152 1.77 -12.19 -10.60
CA MET A 152 0.56 -11.63 -11.23
C MET A 152 -0.06 -12.70 -12.12
N PRO A 153 -0.92 -13.58 -11.56
CA PRO A 153 -1.45 -14.75 -12.27
C PRO A 153 -2.64 -14.43 -13.18
N GLU A 154 -3.10 -13.20 -13.25
CA GLU A 154 -4.33 -12.80 -13.93
C GLU A 154 -4.40 -13.28 -15.39
N ILE A 155 -3.26 -13.24 -16.11
CA ILE A 155 -3.19 -13.65 -17.52
C ILE A 155 -3.57 -15.13 -17.72
N ASP A 156 -3.28 -15.99 -16.77
CA ASP A 156 -3.61 -17.42 -16.81
C ASP A 156 -5.13 -17.67 -16.69
N TYR A 157 -5.85 -16.70 -16.14
CA TYR A 157 -7.31 -16.70 -16.02
C TYR A 157 -8.00 -15.88 -17.12
N GLY A 158 -7.24 -15.40 -18.11
CA GLY A 158 -7.77 -14.54 -19.19
C GLY A 158 -8.14 -13.13 -18.71
N LEU A 159 -7.55 -12.68 -17.59
CA LEU A 159 -7.79 -11.39 -16.98
C LEU A 159 -6.56 -10.49 -17.11
N THR A 160 -6.73 -9.23 -16.75
CA THR A 160 -5.64 -8.27 -16.57
C THR A 160 -5.68 -7.74 -15.15
N PRO A 161 -4.53 -7.34 -14.55
CA PRO A 161 -4.49 -6.71 -13.23
C PRO A 161 -5.47 -5.54 -13.11
N GLY A 162 -6.34 -5.60 -12.11
CA GLY A 162 -7.46 -4.67 -11.95
C GLY A 162 -7.17 -3.48 -11.05
N TRP A 163 -6.18 -3.58 -10.16
CA TRP A 163 -5.82 -2.56 -9.18
C TRP A 163 -4.67 -1.64 -9.66
N GLY A 164 -4.25 -1.77 -10.93
CA GLY A 164 -3.20 -0.96 -11.55
C GLY A 164 -1.82 -1.60 -11.55
N GLY A 165 -1.73 -2.93 -11.44
CA GLY A 165 -0.46 -3.68 -11.47
C GLY A 165 0.35 -3.42 -12.74
N CYS A 166 -0.28 -3.43 -13.91
CA CYS A 166 0.41 -3.12 -15.17
C CYS A 166 1.01 -1.71 -15.20
N THR A 167 0.34 -0.72 -14.59
CA THR A 167 0.77 0.68 -14.63
C THR A 167 1.82 1.01 -13.59
N ARG A 168 1.68 0.50 -12.35
CA ARG A 168 2.59 0.79 -11.24
C ARG A 168 3.86 -0.05 -11.29
N MET A 169 3.73 -1.34 -11.63
CA MET A 169 4.86 -2.28 -11.61
C MET A 169 6.04 -1.81 -12.46
N GLN A 170 5.77 -1.32 -13.69
CA GLN A 170 6.84 -0.86 -14.56
C GLN A 170 7.62 0.34 -14.02
N LYS A 171 7.03 1.12 -13.09
CA LYS A 171 7.73 2.22 -12.41
C LYS A 171 8.66 1.72 -11.32
N VAL A 172 8.34 0.57 -10.71
CA VAL A 172 9.12 -0.05 -9.64
C VAL A 172 10.27 -0.89 -10.21
N VAL A 173 9.97 -1.84 -11.11
CA VAL A 173 10.98 -2.83 -11.58
C VAL A 173 11.44 -2.59 -13.01
N GLY A 174 10.99 -1.53 -13.63
CA GLY A 174 11.27 -1.25 -15.03
C GLY A 174 10.46 -2.11 -16.01
N ARG A 175 10.47 -1.66 -17.26
CA ARG A 175 9.54 -2.14 -18.31
C ARG A 175 9.70 -3.62 -18.64
N ARG A 176 10.93 -4.15 -18.62
CA ARG A 176 11.20 -5.53 -19.05
C ARG A 176 10.72 -6.53 -18.00
N ARG A 177 11.09 -6.31 -16.75
CA ARG A 177 10.68 -7.18 -15.64
C ARG A 177 9.15 -7.15 -15.43
N ALA A 178 8.54 -5.97 -15.51
CA ALA A 178 7.09 -5.85 -15.46
C ALA A 178 6.38 -6.69 -16.53
N ARG A 179 6.94 -6.79 -17.74
CA ARG A 179 6.39 -7.64 -18.81
C ARG A 179 6.52 -9.13 -18.53
N GLU A 180 7.66 -9.58 -18.00
CA GLU A 180 7.82 -10.99 -17.61
C GLU A 180 6.77 -11.38 -16.58
N ILE A 181 6.60 -10.56 -15.55
CA ILE A 181 5.66 -10.84 -14.47
C ILE A 181 4.22 -10.84 -14.97
N ASN A 182 3.80 -9.78 -15.70
CA ASN A 182 2.39 -9.64 -16.11
C ASN A 182 1.99 -10.46 -17.34
N LEU A 183 2.91 -10.76 -18.27
CA LEU A 183 2.57 -11.44 -19.52
C LEU A 183 2.84 -12.95 -19.47
N LEU A 184 3.61 -13.42 -18.49
CA LEU A 184 4.00 -14.82 -18.34
C LEU A 184 3.58 -15.40 -16.99
N ALA A 185 2.85 -14.65 -16.17
CA ALA A 185 2.50 -15.01 -14.79
C ALA A 185 3.73 -15.48 -13.97
N TYR A 186 4.88 -14.84 -14.22
CA TYR A 186 6.14 -15.25 -13.58
C TYR A 186 6.08 -15.05 -12.07
N GLU A 187 6.23 -16.16 -11.33
CA GLU A 187 6.33 -16.13 -9.87
C GLU A 187 7.78 -15.89 -9.42
N PHE A 188 7.94 -15.15 -8.33
CA PHE A 188 9.24 -14.82 -7.76
C PHE A 188 9.20 -14.81 -6.24
N THR A 189 10.37 -14.88 -5.63
CA THR A 189 10.53 -14.92 -4.17
C THR A 189 10.69 -13.53 -3.56
N GLY A 190 10.55 -13.42 -2.21
CA GLY A 190 10.84 -12.18 -1.49
C GLY A 190 12.27 -11.67 -1.73
N ARG A 191 13.26 -12.57 -1.86
CA ARG A 191 14.64 -12.19 -2.22
C ARG A 191 14.72 -11.53 -3.59
N GLN A 192 14.07 -12.11 -4.59
CA GLN A 192 14.00 -11.51 -5.93
C GLN A 192 13.20 -10.20 -5.91
N ALA A 193 12.15 -10.11 -5.08
CA ALA A 193 11.38 -8.90 -4.91
C ALA A 193 12.24 -7.74 -4.37
N GLU A 194 13.12 -8.01 -3.42
CA GLU A 194 14.08 -7.02 -2.91
C GLU A 194 15.12 -6.65 -4.00
N GLU A 195 15.73 -7.62 -4.64
CA GLU A 195 16.70 -7.37 -5.74
C GLU A 195 16.11 -6.48 -6.85
N TRP A 196 14.82 -6.59 -7.11
CA TRP A 196 14.13 -5.84 -8.17
C TRP A 196 13.48 -4.53 -7.68
N GLY A 197 13.55 -4.24 -6.39
CA GLY A 197 13.09 -2.98 -5.81
C GLY A 197 11.60 -2.96 -5.42
N PHE A 198 10.91 -4.11 -5.35
CA PHE A 198 9.57 -4.18 -4.77
C PHE A 198 9.59 -4.07 -3.26
N VAL A 199 10.62 -4.62 -2.62
CA VAL A 199 10.77 -4.74 -1.18
C VAL A 199 11.88 -3.84 -0.70
N ASN A 200 11.61 -3.06 0.33
CA ASN A 200 12.59 -2.17 0.94
C ASN A 200 13.57 -2.94 1.84
N ARG A 201 13.08 -4.01 2.49
CA ARG A 201 13.88 -4.80 3.41
C ARG A 201 13.32 -6.21 3.58
N LEU A 202 14.22 -7.20 3.55
CA LEU A 202 13.92 -8.57 3.97
C LEU A 202 13.99 -8.68 5.49
N VAL A 203 13.05 -9.44 6.04
CA VAL A 203 12.93 -9.69 7.48
C VAL A 203 12.65 -11.17 7.70
N GLU A 204 13.30 -11.80 8.66
CA GLU A 204 12.99 -13.18 9.01
C GLU A 204 11.52 -13.30 9.48
N PRO A 205 10.83 -14.42 9.21
CA PRO A 205 9.39 -14.52 9.49
C PRO A 205 9.00 -14.19 10.93
N GLY A 206 9.81 -14.60 11.92
CA GLY A 206 9.55 -14.32 13.34
C GLY A 206 9.72 -12.85 13.75
N ASP A 207 10.41 -12.07 12.94
CA ASP A 207 10.76 -10.67 13.24
C ASP A 207 9.94 -9.66 12.42
N LEU A 208 9.08 -10.11 11.50
CA LEU A 208 8.34 -9.24 10.61
C LEU A 208 7.45 -8.23 11.36
N GLU A 209 6.75 -8.67 12.39
CA GLU A 209 5.88 -7.79 13.19
C GLU A 209 6.68 -6.79 14.04
N PRO A 210 7.70 -7.20 14.82
CA PRO A 210 8.58 -6.27 15.54
C PRO A 210 9.25 -5.23 14.63
N GLU A 211 9.79 -5.66 13.49
CA GLU A 211 10.48 -4.79 12.54
C GLU A 211 9.52 -3.80 11.85
N THR A 212 8.28 -4.24 11.61
CA THR A 212 7.22 -3.34 11.10
C THR A 212 6.86 -2.28 12.13
N ALA A 213 6.75 -2.67 13.41
CA ALA A 213 6.49 -1.74 14.51
C ALA A 213 7.64 -0.75 14.69
N GLU A 214 8.89 -1.21 14.61
CA GLU A 214 10.07 -0.32 14.69
C GLU A 214 10.10 0.69 13.52
N LEU A 215 9.75 0.28 12.31
CA LEU A 215 9.63 1.20 11.17
C LEU A 215 8.51 2.22 11.40
N ALA A 216 7.36 1.79 11.93
CA ALA A 216 6.27 2.70 12.28
C ALA A 216 6.70 3.73 13.34
N ASP A 217 7.39 3.31 14.40
CA ASP A 217 7.92 4.21 15.42
C ASP A 217 8.96 5.18 14.86
N LEU A 218 9.81 4.71 13.94
CA LEU A 218 10.75 5.59 13.23
C LEU A 218 10.02 6.66 12.42
N ILE A 219 8.96 6.31 11.71
CA ILE A 219 8.12 7.24 10.96
C ILE A 219 7.46 8.25 11.92
N LEU A 220 6.91 7.79 13.03
CA LEU A 220 6.28 8.64 14.04
C LEU A 220 7.25 9.63 14.68
N SER A 221 8.53 9.29 14.76
CA SER A 221 9.59 10.17 15.26
C SER A 221 9.92 11.34 14.33
N LYS A 222 9.46 11.29 13.06
CA LYS A 222 9.71 12.35 12.07
C LYS A 222 8.64 13.44 12.15
N SER A 223 9.02 14.64 11.71
CA SER A 223 8.10 15.75 11.56
C SER A 223 6.93 15.36 10.62
N ARG A 224 5.70 15.45 11.10
CA ARG A 224 4.50 15.18 10.30
C ARG A 224 4.45 16.09 9.07
N PHE A 225 4.75 17.37 9.26
CA PHE A 225 4.76 18.34 8.17
C PHE A 225 5.79 18.00 7.10
N ALA A 226 7.02 17.65 7.51
CA ALA A 226 8.08 17.30 6.57
C ALA A 226 7.76 16.00 5.80
N LEU A 227 7.25 14.97 6.48
CA LEU A 227 6.80 13.73 5.85
C LEU A 227 5.72 13.97 4.81
N ARG A 228 4.66 14.72 5.19
CA ARG A 228 3.57 15.09 4.29
C ARG A 228 4.08 15.81 3.04
N ARG A 229 4.94 16.81 3.20
CA ARG A 229 5.50 17.57 2.07
C ARG A 229 6.39 16.70 1.18
N SER A 230 7.28 15.91 1.78
CA SER A 230 8.14 14.99 1.03
C SER A 230 7.31 13.96 0.26
N LYS A 231 6.31 13.35 0.91
CA LYS A 231 5.43 12.38 0.26
C LYS A 231 4.64 13.00 -0.90
N TYR A 232 4.12 14.22 -0.71
CA TYR A 232 3.46 14.97 -1.79
C TYR A 232 4.37 15.17 -3.00
N VAL A 233 5.59 15.63 -2.77
CA VAL A 233 6.57 15.85 -3.86
C VAL A 233 6.92 14.53 -4.53
N LEU A 234 7.29 13.50 -3.77
CA LEU A 234 7.62 12.18 -4.29
C LEU A 234 6.49 11.57 -5.13
N ARG A 235 5.23 11.80 -4.70
CA ARG A 235 4.06 11.26 -5.40
C ARG A 235 3.81 11.93 -6.75
N TYR A 236 3.94 13.25 -6.84
CA TYR A 236 3.53 14.00 -8.02
C TYR A 236 4.68 14.41 -8.93
N ALA A 237 5.88 14.62 -8.38
CA ALA A 237 7.02 15.08 -9.16
C ALA A 237 7.61 13.99 -10.07
N GLY A 238 7.46 12.70 -9.72
CA GLY A 238 8.01 11.60 -10.50
C GLY A 238 7.39 11.39 -11.89
N ASP A 239 6.20 11.95 -12.12
CA ASP A 239 5.43 11.76 -13.36
C ASP A 239 5.51 12.95 -14.34
N VAL A 240 6.26 14.00 -13.99
CA VAL A 240 6.38 15.21 -14.79
C VAL A 240 7.85 15.53 -15.11
N PRO A 241 8.12 16.32 -16.17
CA PRO A 241 9.48 16.78 -16.48
C PRO A 241 10.12 17.50 -15.30
N ILE A 242 11.45 17.32 -15.10
CA ILE A 242 12.19 17.85 -13.96
C ILE A 242 12.00 19.37 -13.75
N GLY A 243 11.91 20.14 -14.81
CA GLY A 243 11.66 21.59 -14.72
C GLY A 243 10.30 21.93 -14.12
N THR A 244 9.28 21.08 -14.33
CA THR A 244 7.96 21.22 -13.71
C THR A 244 7.98 20.61 -12.30
N ALA A 245 8.67 19.50 -12.11
CA ALA A 245 8.80 18.81 -10.83
C ALA A 245 9.37 19.72 -9.73
N ALA A 246 10.37 20.51 -10.04
CA ALA A 246 10.99 21.47 -9.11
C ALA A 246 9.99 22.46 -8.49
N ALA A 247 8.90 22.78 -9.20
CA ALA A 247 7.86 23.65 -8.65
C ALA A 247 7.10 23.02 -7.48
N PHE A 248 7.01 21.68 -7.41
CA PHE A 248 6.37 20.99 -6.28
C PHE A 248 7.19 21.08 -4.99
N GLU A 249 8.49 21.33 -5.09
CA GLU A 249 9.38 21.50 -3.93
C GLU A 249 9.25 22.90 -3.30
N LEU A 250 8.75 23.88 -4.06
CA LEU A 250 8.55 25.22 -3.54
C LEU A 250 7.50 25.21 -2.42
N PRO A 251 7.73 25.92 -1.31
CA PRO A 251 6.72 26.07 -0.27
C PRO A 251 5.53 26.83 -0.85
N ILE A 252 4.36 26.18 -0.90
CA ILE A 252 3.13 26.80 -1.43
C ILE A 252 2.63 27.88 -0.47
N ASP A 253 2.93 27.73 0.83
CA ASP A 253 2.62 28.77 1.82
C ASP A 253 3.64 28.70 2.97
N PRO A 254 4.58 29.63 3.04
CA PRO A 254 5.52 29.71 4.15
C PRO A 254 4.85 30.14 5.48
N GLY A 255 3.58 30.51 5.48
CA GLY A 255 2.83 31.00 6.64
C GLY A 255 1.67 30.12 7.09
N ALA A 256 1.19 29.19 6.27
CA ALA A 256 0.02 28.40 6.57
C ALA A 256 0.39 27.06 7.25
N GLY A 257 0.14 26.97 8.50
CA GLY A 257 0.27 25.80 9.34
C GLY A 257 1.29 25.99 10.46
N PRO A 258 1.11 25.30 11.59
CA PRO A 258 2.15 25.26 12.59
C PRO A 258 3.37 24.65 11.91
N ARG A 259 4.39 25.43 11.67
CA ARG A 259 5.72 24.87 11.41
C ARG A 259 5.94 23.90 12.54
N ASP A 260 6.40 22.72 12.21
CA ASP A 260 6.82 21.77 13.23
C ASP A 260 8.01 22.39 13.99
N VAL A 261 7.65 23.34 14.88
CA VAL A 261 8.58 24.08 15.72
C VAL A 261 9.34 23.09 16.59
N ASP A 262 8.70 21.95 16.91
CA ASP A 262 9.27 20.89 17.73
C ASP A 262 10.40 20.14 16.98
N GLY A 263 10.24 19.87 15.68
CA GLY A 263 11.29 19.24 14.87
C GLY A 263 12.51 20.15 14.72
N PHE A 264 12.31 21.46 14.50
CA PHE A 264 13.41 22.42 14.38
C PHE A 264 14.01 22.77 15.75
N ALA A 265 13.20 22.89 16.81
CA ALA A 265 13.66 23.07 18.18
C ALA A 265 14.44 21.84 18.68
N ALA A 266 14.00 20.63 18.34
CA ALA A 266 14.77 19.41 18.62
C ALA A 266 16.10 19.38 17.88
N PHE A 267 16.16 19.88 16.64
CA PHE A 267 17.40 20.03 15.90
C PHE A 267 18.34 21.05 16.54
N THR A 268 17.83 22.19 16.99
CA THR A 268 18.64 23.27 17.59
C THR A 268 19.03 22.98 19.04
N ASN A 269 18.17 22.28 19.80
CA ASN A 269 18.36 22.09 21.23
C ASN A 269 18.95 20.74 21.63
N LYS A 270 18.97 19.72 20.77
CA LYS A 270 19.46 18.36 21.08
C LYS A 270 20.13 17.69 19.89
N ALA A 271 21.34 18.08 19.61
CA ALA A 271 22.22 17.33 18.68
C ALA A 271 22.35 15.82 19.03
N GLY A 272 22.19 15.44 20.31
CA GLY A 272 22.28 14.06 20.78
C GLY A 272 21.12 13.16 20.34
N SER A 273 19.87 13.58 20.50
CA SER A 273 18.70 12.74 20.17
C SER A 273 18.50 12.53 18.67
N LEU A 274 18.89 13.52 17.85
CA LEU A 274 18.87 13.39 16.39
C LEU A 274 19.98 12.47 15.86
N MET A 275 21.15 12.49 16.48
CA MET A 275 22.23 11.55 16.19
C MET A 275 21.84 10.12 16.53
N ASP A 276 21.09 9.90 17.63
CA ASP A 276 20.60 8.57 18.00
C ASP A 276 19.48 8.08 17.05
N LEU A 277 18.58 8.96 16.61
CA LEU A 277 17.59 8.65 15.58
C LEU A 277 18.23 8.37 14.22
N ARG A 278 19.30 9.11 13.86
CA ARG A 278 20.08 8.81 12.64
C ARG A 278 20.82 7.48 12.74
N LYS A 279 21.37 7.14 13.91
CA LYS A 279 22.01 5.85 14.16
C LYS A 279 21.01 4.70 14.07
N ARG A 280 19.80 4.85 14.64
CA ARG A 280 18.71 3.87 14.49
C ARG A 280 18.28 3.73 13.04
N SER A 281 18.08 4.84 12.32
CA SER A 281 17.76 4.82 10.89
C SER A 281 18.87 4.16 10.06
N SER A 282 20.13 4.44 10.39
CA SER A 282 21.28 3.82 9.71
C SER A 282 21.43 2.33 10.05
N ALA A 283 21.12 1.93 11.29
CA ALA A 283 21.17 0.53 11.71
C ALA A 283 20.05 -0.30 11.03
N LEU A 284 18.83 0.24 10.94
CA LEU A 284 17.71 -0.41 10.21
C LEU A 284 18.05 -0.74 8.76
N TRP A 285 18.96 0.00 8.11
CA TRP A 285 19.31 -0.15 6.71
C TRP A 285 20.76 -0.57 6.48
N ALA A 286 21.57 -0.75 7.53
CA ALA A 286 23.02 -1.00 7.41
C ALA A 286 23.36 -2.44 7.00
N ASP A 287 22.53 -3.42 7.34
CA ASP A 287 22.80 -4.83 7.05
C ASP A 287 22.56 -5.23 5.58
N GLN A 288 22.12 -4.31 4.74
CA GLN A 288 21.76 -4.60 3.35
C GLN A 288 22.73 -4.03 2.31
N ARG A 289 23.92 -3.58 2.74
CA ARG A 289 24.98 -3.19 1.80
C ARG A 289 25.97 -4.34 1.63
N ILE A 290 25.69 -5.20 0.71
CA ILE A 290 26.68 -6.01 0.02
C ILE A 290 26.56 -5.73 -1.47
#